data_622fdd00bf242c7e15023495431f18b1
#
_entry.id   622fdd00bf242c7e15023495431f18b1
#
_cell.length_a   1.000
_cell.length_b   1.000
_cell.length_c   1.000
_cell.angle_alpha   90.00
_cell.angle_beta   90.00
_cell.angle_gamma   90.00
#
_symmetry.space_group_name_H-M   'P 1'
#
loop_
_entity.id
_entity.type
_entity.pdbx_description
1 polymer ?
#
loop_
_entity_poly.entity_id
_entity_poly.type
_entity_poly.pdbx_seq_one_letter_code
_entity_poly.pdbx_strand_id
1 'polypeptide(L)'
;RNYIYSTRTIETLIQFEYSAFEEATVPICTFVLKNSKVRKNGAYLRLTEFRGGMEVQRQKALEAISNHKCGFYYESNAENFSKIPGSPVAYWVSENFVRAFDGKKVGNYLNCRSGIMTGSDEFIKQWYEVNYNNIKFNCKTAKDMLDYKWFPLNSGGEFRKWYGNNSKIVNLQNDGAKIKATVKNF
;
A
#
# COMPACT_ATOMS: atom_id res chain seq x y z
N ARG A 1 3.17 -15.73 -7.20
CA ARG A 1 4.46 -15.47 -6.50
C ARG A 1 4.87 -16.66 -5.65
N ASN A 2 4.02 -17.15 -4.73
CA ASN A 2 4.35 -18.26 -3.83
C ASN A 2 4.82 -19.52 -4.57
N TYR A 3 4.16 -19.89 -5.68
CA TYR A 3 4.59 -21.01 -6.53
C TYR A 3 6.03 -20.80 -7.05
N ILE A 4 6.36 -19.62 -7.57
CA ILE A 4 7.71 -19.32 -8.07
C ILE A 4 8.72 -19.42 -6.94
N TYR A 5 8.46 -18.80 -5.80
CA TYR A 5 9.42 -18.80 -4.68
C TYR A 5 9.64 -20.18 -4.06
N SER A 6 8.63 -21.06 -4.10
CA SER A 6 8.75 -22.42 -3.54
C SER A 6 9.37 -23.43 -4.49
N THR A 7 9.23 -23.24 -5.81
CA THR A 7 9.58 -24.28 -6.80
C THR A 7 10.62 -23.86 -7.83
N ARG A 8 10.91 -22.57 -7.96
CA ARG A 8 11.81 -22.00 -8.97
C ARG A 8 12.86 -21.11 -8.33
N THR A 9 13.91 -20.81 -9.08
CA THR A 9 14.93 -19.84 -8.69
C THR A 9 14.86 -18.64 -9.63
N ILE A 10 14.78 -17.43 -9.10
CA ILE A 10 14.93 -16.21 -9.89
C ILE A 10 16.43 -16.05 -10.13
N GLU A 11 16.86 -16.18 -11.37
CA GLU A 11 18.23 -15.96 -11.79
C GLU A 11 18.53 -14.47 -11.94
N THR A 12 17.69 -13.80 -12.72
CA THR A 12 17.77 -12.35 -12.95
C THR A 12 16.38 -11.74 -13.01
N LEU A 13 16.29 -10.46 -12.64
CA LEU A 13 15.12 -9.62 -12.86
C LEU A 13 15.56 -8.18 -13.12
N ILE A 14 15.04 -7.58 -14.18
CA ILE A 14 15.24 -6.17 -14.52
C ILE A 14 13.90 -5.47 -14.42
N GLN A 15 13.81 -4.45 -13.56
CA GLN A 15 12.65 -3.59 -13.45
C GLN A 15 12.93 -2.29 -14.18
N PHE A 16 12.13 -2.04 -15.21
CA PHE A 16 12.27 -0.87 -16.06
C PHE A 16 11.49 0.34 -15.52
N GLU A 17 11.83 1.52 -16.01
CA GLU A 17 11.06 2.74 -15.84
C GLU A 17 9.75 2.65 -16.64
N TYR A 18 8.74 3.43 -16.24
CA TYR A 18 7.38 3.38 -16.81
C TYR A 18 7.34 3.60 -18.32
N SER A 19 8.17 4.53 -18.83
CA SER A 19 8.25 4.88 -20.25
C SER A 19 9.43 4.21 -20.99
N ALA A 20 9.94 3.10 -20.47
CA ALA A 20 11.11 2.41 -20.99
C ALA A 20 10.95 1.92 -22.44
N PHE A 21 9.74 1.58 -22.83
CA PHE A 21 9.42 1.11 -24.17
C PHE A 21 8.40 2.03 -24.82
N GLU A 22 8.59 2.30 -26.11
CA GLU A 22 7.63 3.04 -26.92
C GLU A 22 6.25 2.40 -26.85
N GLU A 23 5.21 3.20 -26.76
CA GLU A 23 3.80 2.75 -26.68
C GLU A 23 3.42 1.95 -25.43
N ALA A 24 4.37 1.62 -24.55
CA ALA A 24 4.02 0.93 -23.29
C ALA A 24 3.47 1.93 -22.28
N THR A 25 2.25 1.68 -21.81
CA THR A 25 1.55 2.49 -20.80
C THR A 25 1.55 1.84 -19.41
N VAL A 26 2.40 0.84 -19.18
CA VAL A 26 2.49 0.09 -17.93
C VAL A 26 3.94 -0.13 -17.53
N PRO A 27 4.25 -0.19 -16.22
CA PRO A 27 5.57 -0.60 -15.76
C PRO A 27 5.87 -2.04 -16.21
N ILE A 28 7.04 -2.25 -16.79
CA ILE A 28 7.46 -3.54 -17.34
C ILE A 28 8.64 -4.07 -16.53
N CYS A 29 8.73 -5.38 -16.41
CA CYS A 29 9.92 -6.07 -15.93
C CYS A 29 10.21 -7.29 -16.83
N THR A 30 11.48 -7.66 -16.94
CA THR A 30 11.91 -8.93 -17.52
C THR A 30 12.59 -9.78 -16.46
N PHE A 31 12.48 -11.09 -16.59
CA PHE A 31 13.09 -12.01 -15.63
C PHE A 31 13.47 -13.33 -16.27
N VAL A 32 14.47 -13.99 -15.68
CA VAL A 32 14.87 -15.35 -16.03
C VAL A 32 14.67 -16.24 -14.80
N LEU A 33 13.98 -17.36 -15.00
CA LEU A 33 13.74 -18.37 -13.99
C LEU A 33 14.45 -19.67 -14.33
N LYS A 34 15.16 -20.22 -13.35
CA LYS A 34 15.63 -21.61 -13.42
C LYS A 34 14.49 -22.55 -13.03
N ASN A 35 14.26 -23.59 -13.84
CA ASN A 35 13.21 -24.59 -13.60
C ASN A 35 13.60 -25.60 -12.48
N SER A 36 14.20 -25.09 -11.42
CA SER A 36 14.51 -25.86 -10.21
C SER A 36 14.71 -24.90 -9.06
N LYS A 37 14.48 -25.37 -7.83
CA LYS A 37 14.76 -24.58 -6.63
C LYS A 37 16.21 -24.77 -6.22
N VAL A 38 16.97 -23.67 -6.20
CA VAL A 38 18.35 -23.63 -5.71
C VAL A 38 18.48 -22.47 -4.75
N ARG A 39 19.12 -22.70 -3.61
CA ARG A 39 19.37 -21.65 -2.62
C ARG A 39 20.59 -20.82 -3.04
N LYS A 40 20.33 -19.77 -3.82
CA LYS A 40 21.34 -18.80 -4.24
C LYS A 40 20.73 -17.40 -4.39
N ASN A 41 21.58 -16.40 -4.44
CA ASN A 41 21.17 -15.06 -4.80
C ASN A 41 20.88 -14.98 -6.31
N GLY A 42 19.84 -14.27 -6.67
CA GLY A 42 19.60 -13.79 -8.03
C GLY A 42 20.16 -12.37 -8.20
N ALA A 43 20.35 -11.97 -9.44
CA ALA A 43 20.78 -10.63 -9.82
C ALA A 43 19.58 -9.77 -10.21
N TYR A 44 19.52 -8.56 -9.67
CA TYR A 44 18.39 -7.65 -9.87
C TYR A 44 18.88 -6.26 -10.29
N LEU A 45 18.25 -5.69 -11.31
CA LEU A 45 18.51 -4.33 -11.76
C LEU A 45 17.26 -3.47 -11.52
N ARG A 46 17.44 -2.33 -10.86
CA ARG A 46 16.37 -1.35 -10.65
C ARG A 46 16.62 -0.12 -11.49
N LEU A 47 15.96 -0.04 -12.64
CA LEU A 47 16.13 1.04 -13.60
C LEU A 47 14.97 2.06 -13.56
N THR A 48 14.13 2.00 -12.54
CA THR A 48 12.90 2.80 -12.40
C THR A 48 13.12 4.31 -12.31
N GLU A 49 14.30 4.74 -11.92
CA GLU A 49 14.65 6.15 -11.76
C GLU A 49 15.26 6.78 -13.03
N PHE A 50 15.60 5.97 -14.03
CA PHE A 50 16.32 6.43 -15.24
C PHE A 50 15.35 6.68 -16.39
N ARG A 51 14.83 7.90 -16.48
CA ARG A 51 13.96 8.34 -17.56
C ARG A 51 14.75 8.60 -18.84
N GLY A 52 14.09 8.53 -19.99
CA GLY A 52 14.69 8.84 -21.30
C GLY A 52 14.57 7.69 -22.33
N GLY A 53 13.63 6.78 -22.11
CA GLY A 53 13.29 5.73 -23.08
C GLY A 53 14.27 4.57 -23.14
N MET A 54 14.11 3.74 -24.17
CA MET A 54 14.80 2.46 -24.31
C MET A 54 16.34 2.56 -24.33
N GLU A 55 16.88 3.60 -24.97
CA GLU A 55 18.34 3.73 -25.07
C GLU A 55 18.99 4.00 -23.71
N VAL A 56 18.37 4.84 -22.87
CA VAL A 56 18.84 5.09 -21.51
C VAL A 56 18.76 3.81 -20.69
N GLN A 57 17.67 3.07 -20.79
CA GLN A 57 17.50 1.80 -20.10
C GLN A 57 18.56 0.77 -20.53
N ARG A 58 18.85 0.69 -21.85
CA ARG A 58 19.90 -0.18 -22.39
C ARG A 58 21.28 0.19 -21.83
N GLN A 59 21.64 1.47 -21.86
CA GLN A 59 22.93 1.93 -21.35
C GLN A 59 23.08 1.63 -19.85
N LYS A 60 22.04 1.86 -19.05
CA LYS A 60 22.04 1.56 -17.62
C LYS A 60 22.11 0.05 -17.33
N ALA A 61 21.45 -0.77 -18.12
CA ALA A 61 21.60 -2.21 -18.01
C ALA A 61 23.03 -2.67 -18.29
N LEU A 62 23.68 -2.17 -19.36
CA LEU A 62 25.06 -2.47 -19.68
C LEU A 62 26.04 -1.97 -18.61
N GLU A 63 25.81 -0.79 -18.07
CA GLU A 63 26.58 -0.25 -16.92
C GLU A 63 26.50 -1.20 -15.73
N ALA A 64 25.31 -1.66 -15.38
CA ALA A 64 25.13 -2.57 -14.24
C ALA A 64 25.80 -3.94 -14.46
N ILE A 65 25.84 -4.44 -15.69
CA ILE A 65 26.52 -5.70 -16.04
C ILE A 65 28.05 -5.54 -15.88
N SER A 66 28.60 -4.40 -16.26
CA SER A 66 30.04 -4.13 -16.18
C SER A 66 30.49 -3.67 -14.78
N ASN A 67 29.60 -3.05 -14.01
CA ASN A 67 29.90 -2.51 -12.69
C ASN A 67 28.78 -2.81 -11.69
N HIS A 68 28.89 -3.92 -10.96
CA HIS A 68 27.92 -4.30 -9.92
C HIS A 68 27.85 -3.31 -8.73
N LYS A 69 28.75 -2.33 -8.63
CA LYS A 69 28.73 -1.28 -7.60
C LYS A 69 28.03 0.01 -8.06
N CYS A 70 27.32 -0.01 -9.15
CA CYS A 70 26.65 1.17 -9.75
C CYS A 70 25.51 1.75 -8.87
N GLY A 71 25.08 1.06 -7.79
CA GLY A 71 24.03 1.54 -6.87
C GLY A 71 22.60 1.13 -7.26
N PHE A 72 22.39 0.59 -8.45
CA PHE A 72 21.09 0.07 -8.92
C PHE A 72 21.15 -1.40 -9.38
N TYR A 73 22.28 -2.08 -9.14
CA TYR A 73 22.46 -3.52 -9.17
C TYR A 73 22.34 -4.10 -7.75
N TYR A 74 21.60 -5.19 -7.60
CA TYR A 74 21.37 -5.83 -6.30
C TYR A 74 21.53 -7.34 -6.44
N GLU A 75 21.97 -7.97 -5.37
CA GLU A 75 21.93 -9.41 -5.19
C GLU A 75 21.07 -9.77 -3.99
N SER A 76 20.11 -10.65 -4.17
CA SER A 76 19.23 -11.05 -3.09
C SER A 76 18.73 -12.47 -3.26
N ASN A 77 18.49 -13.15 -2.13
CA ASN A 77 17.84 -14.44 -2.13
C ASN A 77 16.31 -14.26 -2.13
N ALA A 78 15.64 -14.88 -3.09
CA ALA A 78 14.18 -14.82 -3.22
C ALA A 78 13.43 -15.36 -1.99
N GLU A 79 14.05 -16.15 -1.13
CA GLU A 79 13.47 -16.62 0.14
C GLU A 79 13.19 -15.45 1.09
N ASN A 80 13.97 -14.38 1.02
CA ASN A 80 13.76 -13.19 1.85
C ASN A 80 12.46 -12.44 1.49
N PHE A 81 11.99 -12.55 0.26
CA PHE A 81 10.76 -11.90 -0.17
C PHE A 81 9.52 -12.47 0.50
N SER A 82 9.51 -13.78 0.79
CA SER A 82 8.40 -14.43 1.49
C SER A 82 8.30 -14.06 2.97
N LYS A 83 9.35 -13.49 3.57
CA LYS A 83 9.32 -12.98 4.95
C LYS A 83 8.51 -11.68 5.08
N ILE A 84 8.40 -10.92 4.00
CA ILE A 84 7.64 -9.67 3.96
C ILE A 84 6.18 -9.98 3.66
N PRO A 85 5.19 -9.43 4.40
CA PRO A 85 3.78 -9.62 4.14
C PRO A 85 3.41 -9.28 2.68
N GLY A 86 2.66 -10.17 2.02
CA GLY A 86 2.34 -10.05 0.59
C GLY A 86 3.45 -10.51 -0.36
N SER A 87 4.60 -10.93 0.16
CA SER A 87 5.74 -11.48 -0.60
C SER A 87 6.12 -10.61 -1.81
N PRO A 88 6.40 -9.31 -1.64
CA PRO A 88 6.85 -8.45 -2.74
C PRO A 88 8.25 -8.86 -3.17
N VAL A 89 8.59 -8.62 -4.45
CA VAL A 89 9.97 -8.81 -4.96
C VAL A 89 10.83 -7.62 -4.53
N ALA A 90 11.13 -7.55 -3.22
CA ALA A 90 11.78 -6.41 -2.59
C ALA A 90 13.30 -6.60 -2.47
N TYR A 91 13.98 -6.77 -3.58
CA TYR A 91 15.42 -7.05 -3.64
C TYR A 91 16.33 -5.90 -3.18
N TRP A 92 15.78 -4.67 -3.12
CA TRP A 92 16.52 -3.46 -2.74
C TRP A 92 16.50 -3.16 -1.23
N VAL A 93 15.75 -3.91 -0.44
CA VAL A 93 15.65 -3.67 1.00
C VAL A 93 16.79 -4.34 1.76
N SER A 94 17.23 -3.71 2.85
CA SER A 94 18.26 -4.27 3.71
C SER A 94 17.76 -5.48 4.51
N GLU A 95 18.68 -6.32 4.97
CA GLU A 95 18.35 -7.42 5.89
C GLU A 95 17.70 -6.93 7.18
N ASN A 96 18.08 -5.76 7.70
CA ASN A 96 17.47 -5.18 8.89
C ASN A 96 16.00 -4.84 8.65
N PHE A 97 15.67 -4.37 7.45
CA PHE A 97 14.28 -4.13 7.08
C PHE A 97 13.49 -5.45 7.05
N VAL A 98 14.04 -6.51 6.45
CA VAL A 98 13.39 -7.83 6.44
C VAL A 98 13.19 -8.36 7.86
N ARG A 99 14.20 -8.25 8.72
CA ARG A 99 14.11 -8.68 10.13
C ARG A 99 13.06 -7.91 10.95
N ALA A 100 12.70 -6.70 10.56
CA ALA A 100 11.62 -5.96 11.23
C ALA A 100 10.26 -6.70 11.17
N PHE A 101 10.09 -7.58 10.18
CA PHE A 101 8.87 -8.40 10.06
C PHE A 101 8.89 -9.69 10.90
N ASP A 102 10.01 -10.05 11.50
CA ASP A 102 10.11 -11.20 12.42
C ASP A 102 9.53 -10.86 13.81
N GLY A 103 9.39 -9.56 14.12
CA GLY A 103 8.85 -9.06 15.37
C GLY A 103 7.32 -9.10 15.46
N LYS A 104 6.82 -8.66 16.62
CA LYS A 104 5.36 -8.49 16.83
C LYS A 104 4.84 -7.38 15.92
N LYS A 105 3.76 -7.68 15.22
CA LYS A 105 3.13 -6.75 14.27
C LYS A 105 2.16 -5.82 14.99
N VAL A 106 1.89 -4.66 14.42
CA VAL A 106 0.91 -3.70 14.95
C VAL A 106 -0.45 -4.38 15.19
N GLY A 107 -0.88 -5.28 14.30
CA GLY A 107 -2.12 -6.06 14.46
C GLY A 107 -2.16 -7.00 15.69
N ASN A 108 -1.02 -7.26 16.35
CA ASN A 108 -0.99 -8.00 17.63
C ASN A 108 -1.45 -7.14 18.81
N TYR A 109 -1.43 -5.81 18.66
CA TYR A 109 -1.74 -4.86 19.73
C TYR A 109 -2.97 -4.01 19.41
N LEU A 110 -3.23 -3.73 18.12
CA LEU A 110 -4.26 -2.81 17.66
C LEU A 110 -5.09 -3.45 16.54
N ASN A 111 -6.39 -3.19 16.56
CA ASN A 111 -7.27 -3.48 15.44
C ASN A 111 -7.18 -2.37 14.40
N CYS A 112 -6.32 -2.56 13.38
CA CYS A 112 -6.21 -1.62 12.28
C CYS A 112 -7.45 -1.76 11.38
N ARG A 113 -8.24 -0.69 11.26
CA ARG A 113 -9.42 -0.61 10.39
C ARG A 113 -9.30 0.59 9.49
N SER A 114 -9.74 0.49 8.26
CA SER A 114 -10.03 1.66 7.45
C SER A 114 -11.18 2.45 8.08
N GLY A 115 -11.18 3.77 7.94
CA GLY A 115 -12.26 4.61 8.40
C GLY A 115 -13.60 4.27 7.73
N ILE A 116 -14.65 4.98 8.13
CA ILE A 116 -15.98 4.78 7.56
C ILE A 116 -15.99 5.15 6.07
N MET A 117 -16.56 4.29 5.24
CA MET A 117 -16.82 4.53 3.83
C MET A 117 -18.31 4.80 3.68
N THR A 118 -18.68 6.02 3.29
CA THR A 118 -20.10 6.44 3.25
C THR A 118 -20.76 6.16 1.90
N GLY A 119 -19.97 6.04 0.82
CA GLY A 119 -20.46 5.86 -0.54
C GLY A 119 -21.20 7.07 -1.13
N SER A 120 -21.47 8.11 -0.32
CA SER A 120 -22.10 9.37 -0.75
C SER A 120 -21.76 10.50 0.24
N ASP A 121 -21.56 11.70 -0.30
CA ASP A 121 -21.30 12.90 0.50
C ASP A 121 -22.55 13.41 1.24
N GLU A 122 -23.76 12.97 0.87
CA GLU A 122 -24.99 13.34 1.58
C GLU A 122 -25.02 12.92 3.05
N PHE A 123 -24.23 11.89 3.41
CA PHE A 123 -24.12 11.40 4.78
C PHE A 123 -23.12 12.17 5.62
N ILE A 124 -22.37 13.09 5.01
CA ILE A 124 -21.36 13.91 5.68
C ILE A 124 -21.78 15.37 5.64
N LYS A 125 -21.64 16.07 6.75
CA LYS A 125 -21.88 17.52 6.86
C LYS A 125 -20.80 18.16 7.70
N GLN A 126 -20.69 19.49 7.60
CA GLN A 126 -19.95 20.26 8.60
C GLN A 126 -20.80 20.35 9.87
N TRP A 127 -20.15 20.38 11.05
CA TRP A 127 -20.89 20.40 12.32
C TRP A 127 -21.84 21.61 12.44
N TYR A 128 -21.54 22.72 11.82
CA TYR A 128 -22.33 23.95 11.85
C TYR A 128 -23.52 23.95 10.86
N GLU A 129 -23.63 22.96 9.98
CA GLU A 129 -24.77 22.81 9.06
C GLU A 129 -25.98 22.14 9.71
N VAL A 130 -25.85 21.67 10.94
CA VAL A 130 -26.93 21.02 11.69
C VAL A 130 -27.08 21.64 13.07
N ASN A 131 -28.25 21.45 13.70
CA ASN A 131 -28.46 21.89 15.07
C ASN A 131 -27.48 21.13 16.00
N TYR A 132 -26.70 21.87 16.78
CA TYR A 132 -25.70 21.37 17.71
C TYR A 132 -26.25 20.28 18.66
N ASN A 133 -27.49 20.49 19.16
CA ASN A 133 -28.14 19.53 20.06
C ASN A 133 -28.46 18.17 19.41
N ASN A 134 -28.40 18.08 18.09
CA ASN A 134 -28.61 16.82 17.33
C ASN A 134 -27.30 16.06 17.08
N ILE A 135 -26.17 16.56 17.57
CA ILE A 135 -24.84 15.94 17.43
C ILE A 135 -24.46 15.24 18.72
N LYS A 136 -24.15 13.96 18.65
CA LYS A 136 -23.67 13.18 19.80
C LYS A 136 -22.13 13.20 19.83
N PHE A 137 -21.53 14.17 20.53
CA PHE A 137 -20.07 14.29 20.63
C PHE A 137 -19.42 13.20 21.48
N ASN A 138 -20.08 12.69 22.50
CA ASN A 138 -19.55 11.69 23.44
C ASN A 138 -20.35 10.38 23.33
N CYS A 139 -20.35 9.78 22.12
CA CYS A 139 -20.96 8.49 21.92
C CYS A 139 -20.21 7.40 22.70
N LYS A 140 -20.88 6.67 23.57
CA LYS A 140 -20.31 5.62 24.41
C LYS A 140 -20.89 4.23 24.10
N THR A 141 -22.08 4.19 23.52
CA THR A 141 -22.80 2.94 23.30
C THR A 141 -23.46 2.93 21.91
N ALA A 142 -23.68 1.74 21.36
CA ALA A 142 -24.43 1.58 20.12
C ALA A 142 -25.88 2.08 20.22
N LYS A 143 -26.46 2.17 21.44
CA LYS A 143 -27.79 2.71 21.64
C LYS A 143 -27.88 4.21 21.27
N ASP A 144 -26.79 4.96 21.44
CA ASP A 144 -26.76 6.36 21.04
C ASP A 144 -27.09 6.56 19.54
N MET A 145 -26.82 5.58 18.68
CA MET A 145 -27.14 5.63 17.25
C MET A 145 -28.65 5.42 16.93
N LEU A 146 -29.45 5.02 17.90
CA LEU A 146 -30.90 4.96 17.78
C LEU A 146 -31.53 6.34 18.09
N ASP A 147 -30.96 7.04 19.07
CA ASP A 147 -31.50 8.31 19.60
C ASP A 147 -30.97 9.53 18.84
N TYR A 148 -29.76 9.44 18.28
CA TYR A 148 -29.09 10.55 17.59
C TYR A 148 -28.80 10.22 16.13
N LYS A 149 -28.75 11.26 15.31
CA LYS A 149 -28.48 11.14 13.87
C LYS A 149 -27.03 11.42 13.52
N TRP A 150 -26.42 12.44 14.14
CA TRP A 150 -25.13 12.98 13.76
C TRP A 150 -24.05 12.67 14.78
N PHE A 151 -22.88 12.27 14.31
CA PHE A 151 -21.74 11.90 15.12
C PHE A 151 -20.46 12.52 14.55
N PRO A 152 -19.50 12.94 15.39
CA PRO A 152 -18.21 13.46 14.92
C PRO A 152 -17.50 12.45 14.01
N LEU A 153 -16.93 12.95 12.92
CA LEU A 153 -16.17 12.17 11.96
C LEU A 153 -14.73 12.70 11.89
N ASN A 154 -13.76 11.84 12.19
CA ASN A 154 -12.38 12.10 11.86
C ASN A 154 -12.20 11.97 10.37
N SER A 155 -11.79 13.05 9.71
CA SER A 155 -11.66 13.11 8.26
C SER A 155 -10.24 13.53 7.89
N GLY A 156 -9.77 13.06 6.75
CA GLY A 156 -8.58 13.61 6.11
C GLY A 156 -8.76 15.09 5.80
N GLY A 157 -7.67 15.80 5.57
CA GLY A 157 -7.67 17.23 5.26
C GLY A 157 -6.25 17.78 5.20
N GLU A 158 -6.10 19.08 5.34
CA GLU A 158 -4.81 19.74 5.40
C GLU A 158 -3.93 19.21 6.54
N PHE A 159 -2.63 19.36 6.41
CA PHE A 159 -1.70 18.92 7.42
C PHE A 159 -1.99 19.54 8.80
N ARG A 160 -2.21 18.68 9.80
CA ARG A 160 -2.32 19.00 11.21
C ARG A 160 -1.35 18.11 11.99
N LYS A 161 -0.43 18.73 12.71
CA LYS A 161 0.68 18.01 13.36
C LYS A 161 0.21 16.93 14.34
N TRP A 162 -0.65 17.26 15.26
CA TRP A 162 -1.09 16.35 16.33
C TRP A 162 -2.59 16.23 16.47
N TYR A 163 -3.36 17.27 16.12
CA TYR A 163 -4.80 17.33 16.30
C TYR A 163 -5.44 18.25 15.28
N GLY A 164 -6.56 17.85 14.70
CA GLY A 164 -7.32 18.67 13.76
C GLY A 164 -8.23 17.85 12.84
N ASN A 165 -8.77 18.52 11.81
CA ASN A 165 -9.67 17.94 10.80
C ASN A 165 -10.96 17.31 11.40
N ASN A 166 -11.46 17.87 12.52
CA ASN A 166 -12.63 17.41 13.26
C ASN A 166 -13.88 18.25 12.98
N SER A 167 -13.93 18.92 11.82
CA SER A 167 -15.05 19.78 11.44
C SER A 167 -16.25 19.01 10.87
N LYS A 168 -16.07 17.74 10.53
CA LYS A 168 -17.11 16.94 9.88
C LYS A 168 -17.87 16.07 10.88
N ILE A 169 -19.14 15.83 10.52
CA ILE A 169 -20.04 14.89 11.19
C ILE A 169 -20.63 13.94 10.16
N VAL A 170 -21.01 12.75 10.61
CA VAL A 170 -21.57 11.69 9.76
C VAL A 170 -22.92 11.22 10.30
N ASN A 171 -23.83 10.87 9.40
CA ASN A 171 -25.13 10.34 9.73
C ASN A 171 -25.05 8.82 10.02
N LEU A 172 -25.05 8.46 11.29
CA LEU A 172 -25.08 7.06 11.75
C LEU A 172 -26.42 6.64 12.35
N GLN A 173 -27.49 7.35 12.07
CA GLN A 173 -28.82 6.99 12.56
C GLN A 173 -29.16 5.54 12.26
N ASN A 174 -29.77 4.83 13.20
CA ASN A 174 -30.11 3.41 13.10
C ASN A 174 -28.89 2.54 12.68
N ASP A 175 -27.79 2.73 13.40
CA ASP A 175 -26.53 1.99 13.15
C ASP A 175 -26.02 2.17 11.70
N GLY A 176 -26.22 3.37 11.13
CA GLY A 176 -25.75 3.69 9.77
C GLY A 176 -26.50 2.93 8.69
N ALA A 177 -27.76 2.56 8.90
CA ALA A 177 -28.55 1.72 7.97
C ALA A 177 -28.54 2.25 6.53
N LYS A 178 -28.67 3.56 6.35
CA LYS A 178 -28.63 4.19 5.01
C LYS A 178 -27.26 4.05 4.34
N ILE A 179 -26.17 4.28 5.06
CA ILE A 179 -24.80 4.10 4.55
C ILE A 179 -24.58 2.64 4.15
N LYS A 180 -24.97 1.69 5.01
CA LYS A 180 -24.84 0.26 4.74
C LYS A 180 -25.62 -0.18 3.50
N ALA A 181 -26.77 0.39 3.27
CA ALA A 181 -27.58 0.13 2.08
C ALA A 181 -26.90 0.69 0.80
N THR A 182 -26.32 1.90 0.87
CA THR A 182 -25.64 2.53 -0.26
C THR A 182 -24.37 1.77 -0.63
N VAL A 183 -23.55 1.41 0.35
CA VAL A 183 -22.25 0.71 0.10
C VAL A 183 -22.42 -0.72 -0.39
N LYS A 184 -23.53 -1.41 -0.07
CA LYS A 184 -23.82 -2.75 -0.61
C LYS A 184 -24.11 -2.77 -2.10
N ASN A 185 -24.41 -1.63 -2.69
CA ASN A 185 -24.73 -1.50 -4.11
C ASN A 185 -23.50 -1.05 -4.96
N PHE A 186 -22.34 -1.00 -4.37
CA PHE A 186 -21.04 -0.83 -5.01
C PHE A 186 -20.22 -2.10 -4.85
#